data_01ed584a578b75048c633a46d5957687
#
_entry.id   01ed584a578b75048c633a46d5957687
#
_cell.length_a   1.000
_cell.length_b   1.000
_cell.length_c   1.000
_cell.angle_alpha   90.00
_cell.angle_beta   90.00
_cell.angle_gamma   90.00
#
_symmetry.space_group_name_H-M   'P 1'
#
loop_
_entity.id
_entity.type
_entity.pdbx_description
1 polymer ?
#
loop_
_entity_poly.entity_id
_entity_poly.type
_entity_poly.pdbx_seq_one_letter_code
_entity_poly.pdbx_strand_id
1 'polypeptide(L)'
;VRDGLDLRLVPSACAAWLAATLVVVMSARVACVLAAVAAAACAAAVVLARRGGQLVSADVEQAHLPRTLGRVGPVGAVGAAGQVVLVLAVLTVVLATGAAQLVARQAGGLGALAADRAVVRVVGTVASDAVPVASSWPGAPARYRVAISARSVGARGAESASAAPVVVLGGSGWSDVVYGSQVAASGRLSAAEPGSRAVAILVASGSPRVLADPGPWLAWAARVRSALVDVASTLPGDAGALLPGVAVGDTSSVPTDLADAMRGAGLTHLTAVSGAHFALVGAAVLVCAGALRMHRRLRVVVLVVALTGFVVLVHPGASVLRAAAMGAVGVAGLVLGRPARAMPALSAGVVVLLVADPWLAGEIGFVLSVLATAGLVLLASPLAARWSGAVGTPIAYALAVPVAAQCVCAPVVILLSPTVSTYAVPANLVADLAVAPATVVGLLAALVAPWWPAGASVLAAVAGAACWWIGAVARTAVALPGAQVAWLAGPIGAALLAVATAALLALVLRERPTQSDAAGAARHSWRERARQSVMALLVRATRDAIPPNDRQTPDRRGGCRSRVGRRAARTRRARVRRRGAPRRPGRRPSHRAGP
;
A
#
# COMPACT_ATOMS: atom_id res chain seq x y z
N VAL A 1 -15.50 -21.76 -0.30
CA VAL A 1 -15.91 -20.72 -1.24
C VAL A 1 -14.63 -20.14 -1.82
N ARG A 2 -14.31 -20.46 -3.07
CA ARG A 2 -13.30 -19.74 -3.86
C ARG A 2 -13.89 -18.37 -4.14
N ASP A 3 -13.66 -17.40 -3.27
CA ASP A 3 -13.83 -16.00 -3.62
C ASP A 3 -12.79 -15.71 -4.70
N GLY A 4 -13.23 -15.72 -5.97
CA GLY A 4 -12.38 -15.48 -7.13
C GLY A 4 -11.69 -14.13 -6.94
N LEU A 5 -10.37 -14.10 -7.14
CA LEU A 5 -9.60 -12.86 -7.21
C LEU A 5 -10.28 -11.91 -8.19
N ASP A 6 -10.72 -10.76 -7.70
CA ASP A 6 -11.30 -9.73 -8.56
C ASP A 6 -10.17 -8.94 -9.23
N LEU A 7 -9.88 -9.29 -10.47
CA LEU A 7 -8.80 -8.69 -11.28
C LEU A 7 -9.30 -7.60 -12.24
N ARG A 8 -10.55 -7.17 -12.15
CA ARG A 8 -11.16 -6.24 -13.12
C ARG A 8 -10.44 -4.90 -13.22
N LEU A 9 -9.85 -4.39 -12.13
CA LEU A 9 -9.11 -3.12 -12.14
C LEU A 9 -7.62 -3.28 -12.49
N VAL A 10 -7.09 -4.51 -12.55
CA VAL A 10 -5.68 -4.75 -12.85
C VAL A 10 -5.29 -4.23 -14.24
N PRO A 11 -6.03 -4.47 -15.32
CA PRO A 11 -5.70 -3.92 -16.63
C PRO A 11 -5.63 -2.39 -16.64
N SER A 12 -6.54 -1.72 -15.92
CA SER A 12 -6.53 -0.26 -15.78
C SER A 12 -5.31 0.24 -14.99
N ALA A 13 -4.88 -0.48 -13.94
CA ALA A 13 -3.68 -0.14 -13.19
C ALA A 13 -2.40 -0.35 -14.03
N CYS A 14 -2.33 -1.43 -14.81
CA CYS A 14 -1.22 -1.66 -15.74
C CYS A 14 -1.16 -0.57 -16.82
N ALA A 15 -2.31 -0.19 -17.38
CA ALA A 15 -2.40 0.89 -18.35
C ALA A 15 -1.98 2.24 -17.77
N ALA A 16 -2.41 2.54 -16.52
CA ALA A 16 -1.96 3.74 -15.80
C ALA A 16 -0.44 3.75 -15.62
N TRP A 17 0.14 2.60 -15.24
CA TRP A 17 1.58 2.47 -15.06
C TRP A 17 2.35 2.71 -16.37
N LEU A 18 1.92 2.05 -17.44
CA LEU A 18 2.52 2.24 -18.77
C LEU A 18 2.41 3.70 -19.22
N ALA A 19 1.24 4.33 -19.08
CA ALA A 19 1.05 5.73 -19.43
C ALA A 19 1.97 6.65 -18.61
N ALA A 20 2.07 6.42 -17.31
CA ALA A 20 2.92 7.20 -16.40
C ALA A 20 4.42 7.07 -16.78
N THR A 21 4.91 5.85 -17.04
CA THR A 21 6.30 5.64 -17.47
C THR A 21 6.61 6.32 -18.79
N LEU A 22 5.65 6.31 -19.73
CA LEU A 22 5.80 6.98 -21.03
C LEU A 22 5.83 8.51 -20.87
N VAL A 23 4.90 9.07 -20.09
CA VAL A 23 4.82 10.52 -19.83
C VAL A 23 6.14 11.07 -19.28
N VAL A 24 6.78 10.35 -18.37
CA VAL A 24 8.01 10.80 -17.69
C VAL A 24 9.18 11.01 -18.66
N VAL A 25 9.23 10.26 -19.77
CA VAL A 25 10.32 10.34 -20.78
C VAL A 25 9.94 11.15 -22.03
N MET A 26 8.67 11.58 -22.15
CA MET A 26 8.16 12.30 -23.32
C MET A 26 8.26 13.83 -23.15
N SER A 27 8.19 14.53 -24.30
CA SER A 27 7.95 15.98 -24.28
C SER A 27 6.48 16.29 -23.98
N ALA A 28 6.22 17.46 -23.40
CA ALA A 28 4.86 17.90 -23.09
C ALA A 28 3.94 17.91 -24.32
N ARG A 29 4.47 18.28 -25.51
CA ARG A 29 3.70 18.29 -26.77
C ARG A 29 3.23 16.88 -27.14
N VAL A 30 4.12 15.89 -27.09
CA VAL A 30 3.78 14.49 -27.41
C VAL A 30 2.76 13.96 -26.41
N ALA A 31 2.94 14.25 -25.12
CA ALA A 31 1.99 13.83 -24.09
C ALA A 31 0.59 14.44 -24.30
N CYS A 32 0.48 15.72 -24.70
CA CYS A 32 -0.80 16.35 -25.06
C CYS A 32 -1.47 15.69 -26.25
N VAL A 33 -0.71 15.38 -27.31
CA VAL A 33 -1.24 14.69 -28.50
C VAL A 33 -1.77 13.31 -28.14
N LEU A 34 -0.99 12.53 -27.39
CA LEU A 34 -1.42 11.19 -26.94
C LEU A 34 -2.65 11.24 -26.02
N ALA A 35 -2.74 12.24 -25.13
CA ALA A 35 -3.91 12.46 -24.31
C ALA A 35 -5.17 12.73 -25.15
N ALA A 36 -5.05 13.58 -26.20
CA ALA A 36 -6.14 13.87 -27.11
C ALA A 36 -6.56 12.63 -27.92
N VAL A 37 -5.61 11.84 -28.42
CA VAL A 37 -5.88 10.57 -29.12
C VAL A 37 -6.58 9.57 -28.20
N ALA A 38 -6.09 9.41 -26.97
CA ALA A 38 -6.70 8.52 -25.98
C ALA A 38 -8.13 8.97 -25.61
N ALA A 39 -8.36 10.30 -25.49
CA ALA A 39 -9.69 10.86 -25.25
C ALA A 39 -10.66 10.57 -26.41
N ALA A 40 -10.22 10.75 -27.66
CA ALA A 40 -11.01 10.43 -28.85
C ALA A 40 -11.33 8.93 -28.91
N ALA A 41 -10.35 8.05 -28.63
CA ALA A 41 -10.55 6.61 -28.58
C ALA A 41 -11.53 6.22 -27.47
N CYS A 42 -11.44 6.85 -26.30
CA CYS A 42 -12.38 6.64 -25.20
C CYS A 42 -13.81 7.05 -25.59
N ALA A 43 -13.98 8.23 -26.20
CA ALA A 43 -15.27 8.70 -26.67
C ALA A 43 -15.87 7.76 -27.74
N ALA A 44 -15.06 7.31 -28.69
CA ALA A 44 -15.49 6.33 -29.70
C ALA A 44 -15.92 5.00 -29.05
N ALA A 45 -15.13 4.49 -28.09
CA ALA A 45 -15.46 3.27 -27.37
C ALA A 45 -16.77 3.40 -26.57
N VAL A 46 -17.02 4.54 -25.95
CA VAL A 46 -18.30 4.83 -25.26
C VAL A 46 -19.46 4.82 -26.22
N VAL A 47 -19.34 5.46 -27.39
CA VAL A 47 -20.38 5.48 -28.42
C VAL A 47 -20.68 4.07 -28.95
N LEU A 48 -19.62 3.29 -29.26
CA LEU A 48 -19.76 1.91 -29.72
C LEU A 48 -20.40 1.01 -28.66
N ALA A 49 -20.00 1.14 -27.39
CA ALA A 49 -20.58 0.38 -26.26
C ALA A 49 -22.08 0.71 -26.09
N ARG A 50 -22.47 1.99 -26.23
CA ARG A 50 -23.87 2.41 -26.15
C ARG A 50 -24.69 1.87 -27.30
N ARG A 51 -24.17 1.94 -28.57
CA ARG A 51 -24.84 1.40 -29.75
C ARG A 51 -24.99 -0.11 -29.67
N GLY A 52 -23.94 -0.83 -29.27
CA GLY A 52 -24.01 -2.28 -29.05
C GLY A 52 -25.02 -2.70 -28.00
N GLY A 53 -25.12 -1.95 -26.90
CA GLY A 53 -26.13 -2.19 -25.85
C GLY A 53 -27.57 -1.94 -26.35
N GLN A 54 -27.78 -0.97 -27.23
CA GLN A 54 -29.09 -0.69 -27.82
C GLN A 54 -29.52 -1.79 -28.81
N LEU A 55 -28.61 -2.30 -29.65
CA LEU A 55 -28.89 -3.40 -30.57
C LEU A 55 -29.26 -4.69 -29.82
N VAL A 56 -28.52 -5.03 -28.75
CA VAL A 56 -28.83 -6.21 -27.92
C VAL A 56 -30.19 -6.06 -27.20
N SER A 57 -30.56 -4.87 -26.78
CA SER A 57 -31.88 -4.64 -26.16
C SER A 57 -33.02 -4.73 -27.17
N ALA A 58 -32.82 -4.26 -28.39
CA ALA A 58 -33.80 -4.35 -29.47
C ALA A 58 -34.04 -5.81 -29.93
N ASP A 59 -32.96 -6.62 -30.05
CA ASP A 59 -33.06 -8.03 -30.39
C ASP A 59 -33.74 -8.87 -29.29
N VAL A 60 -33.51 -8.54 -28.00
CA VAL A 60 -34.16 -9.20 -26.86
C VAL A 60 -35.66 -8.83 -26.77
N GLU A 61 -36.05 -7.65 -27.20
CA GLU A 61 -37.46 -7.20 -27.20
C GLU A 61 -38.25 -7.80 -28.39
N GLN A 62 -37.59 -8.04 -29.50
CA GLN A 62 -38.20 -8.71 -30.67
C GLN A 62 -38.26 -10.26 -30.55
N ALA A 63 -37.33 -10.86 -29.80
CA ALA A 63 -37.36 -12.29 -29.53
C ALA A 63 -38.26 -12.56 -28.33
N HIS A 64 -39.51 -12.94 -28.58
CA HIS A 64 -40.46 -13.44 -27.56
C HIS A 64 -40.02 -14.78 -26.94
N LEU A 65 -38.75 -14.93 -26.55
CA LEU A 65 -38.20 -16.16 -25.96
C LEU A 65 -38.39 -16.17 -24.43
N PRO A 66 -38.84 -17.31 -23.87
CA PRO A 66 -39.01 -17.44 -22.43
C PRO A 66 -37.68 -17.27 -21.69
N ARG A 67 -37.68 -16.48 -20.64
CA ARG A 67 -36.53 -16.08 -19.79
C ARG A 67 -35.74 -17.21 -19.11
N THR A 68 -35.90 -18.47 -19.51
CA THR A 68 -35.36 -19.64 -18.81
C THR A 68 -34.14 -20.30 -19.46
N LEU A 69 -33.68 -19.85 -20.63
CA LEU A 69 -32.51 -20.45 -21.30
C LEU A 69 -31.37 -19.43 -21.46
N GLY A 70 -30.31 -19.62 -20.70
CA GLY A 70 -28.95 -19.28 -21.09
C GLY A 70 -28.47 -17.83 -20.92
N ARG A 71 -28.26 -17.41 -19.70
CA ARG A 71 -27.53 -16.16 -19.36
C ARG A 71 -26.02 -16.18 -19.68
N VAL A 72 -25.56 -16.63 -20.79
CA VAL A 72 -24.09 -16.76 -21.07
C VAL A 72 -23.58 -15.89 -22.22
N GLY A 73 -24.39 -15.37 -23.14
CA GLY A 73 -23.92 -14.65 -24.32
C GLY A 73 -23.71 -13.12 -24.18
N PRO A 74 -24.70 -12.31 -23.79
CA PRO A 74 -24.57 -10.84 -23.86
C PRO A 74 -23.88 -10.19 -22.67
N VAL A 75 -23.90 -10.82 -21.49
CA VAL A 75 -23.32 -10.25 -20.26
C VAL A 75 -21.78 -10.15 -20.33
N GLY A 76 -21.12 -11.06 -21.05
CA GLY A 76 -19.67 -11.05 -21.24
C GLY A 76 -19.20 -9.90 -22.15
N ALA A 77 -19.91 -9.64 -23.24
CA ALA A 77 -19.54 -8.59 -24.20
C ALA A 77 -19.74 -7.18 -23.62
N VAL A 78 -20.82 -6.94 -22.89
CA VAL A 78 -21.05 -5.67 -22.18
C VAL A 78 -19.99 -5.44 -21.08
N GLY A 79 -19.57 -6.50 -20.40
CA GLY A 79 -18.49 -6.43 -19.43
C GLY A 79 -17.14 -6.08 -20.07
N ALA A 80 -16.80 -6.68 -21.22
CA ALA A 80 -15.58 -6.40 -21.96
C ALA A 80 -15.54 -4.95 -22.52
N ALA A 81 -16.63 -4.47 -23.08
CA ALA A 81 -16.73 -3.09 -23.57
C ALA A 81 -16.55 -2.08 -22.43
N GLY A 82 -17.17 -2.31 -21.29
CA GLY A 82 -16.99 -1.47 -20.09
C GLY A 82 -15.53 -1.47 -19.58
N GLN A 83 -14.85 -2.62 -19.65
CA GLN A 83 -13.44 -2.72 -19.28
C GLN A 83 -12.53 -1.92 -20.22
N VAL A 84 -12.77 -1.97 -21.54
CA VAL A 84 -12.03 -1.17 -22.54
C VAL A 84 -12.23 0.32 -22.30
N VAL A 85 -13.47 0.76 -22.09
CA VAL A 85 -13.79 2.16 -21.77
C VAL A 85 -13.06 2.61 -20.51
N LEU A 86 -13.04 1.79 -19.46
CA LEU A 86 -12.35 2.13 -18.19
C LEU A 86 -10.82 2.27 -18.41
N VAL A 87 -10.21 1.35 -19.15
CA VAL A 87 -8.77 1.41 -19.48
C VAL A 87 -8.44 2.68 -20.27
N LEU A 88 -9.23 2.99 -21.30
CA LEU A 88 -9.03 4.20 -22.12
C LEU A 88 -9.25 5.49 -21.31
N ALA A 89 -10.25 5.50 -20.43
CA ALA A 89 -10.48 6.63 -19.54
C ALA A 89 -9.29 6.86 -18.59
N VAL A 90 -8.77 5.81 -17.98
CA VAL A 90 -7.59 5.88 -17.12
C VAL A 90 -6.37 6.36 -17.90
N LEU A 91 -6.10 5.80 -19.08
CA LEU A 91 -5.03 6.26 -19.98
C LEU A 91 -5.16 7.75 -20.27
N THR A 92 -6.35 8.20 -20.66
CA THR A 92 -6.63 9.62 -20.96
C THR A 92 -6.31 10.50 -19.76
N VAL A 93 -6.78 10.14 -18.57
CA VAL A 93 -6.58 10.95 -17.36
C VAL A 93 -5.10 11.01 -16.98
N VAL A 94 -4.37 9.89 -16.99
CA VAL A 94 -2.93 9.87 -16.65
C VAL A 94 -2.11 10.67 -17.65
N LEU A 95 -2.39 10.53 -18.96
CA LEU A 95 -1.70 11.30 -20.00
C LEU A 95 -2.01 12.79 -19.92
N ALA A 96 -3.26 13.17 -19.65
CA ALA A 96 -3.66 14.57 -19.55
C ALA A 96 -3.05 15.24 -18.29
N THR A 97 -3.15 14.60 -17.12
CA THR A 97 -2.54 15.14 -15.89
C THR A 97 -1.03 15.18 -15.99
N GLY A 98 -0.40 14.17 -16.56
CA GLY A 98 1.03 14.14 -16.81
C GLY A 98 1.50 15.22 -17.78
N ALA A 99 0.77 15.44 -18.87
CA ALA A 99 1.04 16.53 -19.82
C ALA A 99 0.94 17.90 -19.13
N ALA A 100 -0.10 18.13 -18.34
CA ALA A 100 -0.26 19.37 -17.57
C ALA A 100 0.91 19.59 -16.58
N GLN A 101 1.34 18.55 -15.89
CA GLN A 101 2.49 18.61 -14.99
C GLN A 101 3.80 18.88 -15.75
N LEU A 102 4.02 18.27 -16.93
CA LEU A 102 5.18 18.56 -17.77
C LEU A 102 5.21 20.02 -18.21
N VAL A 103 4.08 20.57 -18.62
CA VAL A 103 3.95 22.01 -18.98
C VAL A 103 4.28 22.88 -17.77
N ALA A 104 3.70 22.59 -16.61
CA ALA A 104 3.95 23.35 -15.39
C ALA A 104 5.43 23.33 -14.95
N ARG A 105 6.12 22.21 -15.14
CA ARG A 105 7.56 22.04 -14.82
C ARG A 105 8.47 22.81 -15.78
N GLN A 106 8.03 23.07 -17.01
CA GLN A 106 8.77 23.87 -17.98
C GLN A 106 8.60 25.37 -17.75
N ALA A 107 7.57 25.78 -16.99
CA ALA A 107 7.36 27.17 -16.64
C ALA A 107 8.56 27.74 -15.88
N GLY A 108 8.93 28.99 -16.21
CA GLY A 108 10.05 29.70 -15.59
C GLY A 108 11.43 29.35 -16.17
N GLY A 109 11.52 28.55 -17.24
CA GLY A 109 12.76 28.30 -17.98
C GLY A 109 13.87 27.59 -17.20
N LEU A 110 13.53 26.94 -16.08
CA LEU A 110 14.51 26.32 -15.17
C LEU A 110 15.36 25.27 -15.85
N GLY A 111 14.77 24.50 -16.79
CA GLY A 111 15.50 23.51 -17.60
C GLY A 111 16.57 24.13 -18.50
N ALA A 112 16.27 25.26 -19.15
CA ALA A 112 17.23 26.00 -19.97
C ALA A 112 18.36 26.58 -19.12
N LEU A 113 18.04 27.22 -17.98
CA LEU A 113 19.03 27.71 -17.03
C LEU A 113 19.94 26.60 -16.48
N ALA A 114 19.40 25.40 -16.30
CA ALA A 114 20.18 24.23 -15.86
C ALA A 114 21.13 23.72 -16.96
N ALA A 115 20.68 23.72 -18.23
CA ALA A 115 21.53 23.38 -19.38
C ALA A 115 22.70 24.37 -19.52
N ASP A 116 22.44 25.65 -19.30
CA ASP A 116 23.45 26.74 -19.32
C ASP A 116 24.34 26.74 -18.05
N ARG A 117 24.13 25.87 -17.08
CA ARG A 117 24.81 25.88 -15.79
C ARG A 117 24.78 27.23 -15.09
N ALA A 118 23.69 27.97 -15.22
CA ALA A 118 23.53 29.30 -14.71
C ALA A 118 23.63 29.35 -13.18
N VAL A 119 24.17 30.49 -12.68
CA VAL A 119 24.07 30.80 -11.25
C VAL A 119 22.72 31.46 -11.01
N VAL A 120 21.97 30.91 -10.08
CA VAL A 120 20.58 31.29 -9.81
C VAL A 120 20.32 31.42 -8.32
N ARG A 121 19.25 32.16 -8.02
CA ARG A 121 18.60 32.13 -6.72
C ARG A 121 17.25 31.44 -6.85
N VAL A 122 17.04 30.36 -6.13
CA VAL A 122 15.78 29.62 -6.10
C VAL A 122 15.08 29.89 -4.78
N VAL A 123 13.83 30.32 -4.86
CA VAL A 123 12.94 30.40 -3.70
C VAL A 123 11.91 29.30 -3.83
N GLY A 124 11.72 28.51 -2.79
CA GLY A 124 10.81 27.37 -2.83
C GLY A 124 10.49 26.81 -1.46
N THR A 125 9.63 25.78 -1.46
CA THR A 125 9.23 25.06 -0.25
C THR A 125 9.99 23.76 -0.16
N VAL A 126 10.55 23.45 1.01
CA VAL A 126 11.26 22.19 1.29
C VAL A 126 10.28 21.03 1.19
N ALA A 127 10.60 20.06 0.34
CA ALA A 127 9.73 18.93 -0.01
C ALA A 127 10.30 17.56 0.41
N SER A 128 11.47 17.52 1.05
CA SER A 128 12.03 16.31 1.66
C SER A 128 12.85 16.66 2.90
N ASP A 129 13.05 15.68 3.77
CA ASP A 129 14.05 15.78 4.82
C ASP A 129 15.46 15.87 4.21
N ALA A 130 16.41 16.45 4.97
CA ALA A 130 17.81 16.51 4.58
C ALA A 130 18.45 15.13 4.70
N VAL A 131 18.93 14.58 3.58
CA VAL A 131 19.57 13.26 3.54
C VAL A 131 21.06 13.46 3.35
N PRO A 132 21.93 12.91 4.23
CA PRO A 132 23.37 12.98 4.04
C PRO A 132 23.78 12.24 2.78
N VAL A 133 24.67 12.82 2.00
CA VAL A 133 25.25 12.20 0.80
C VAL A 133 26.60 11.64 1.16
N ALA A 134 26.82 10.35 0.85
CA ALA A 134 28.10 9.71 1.07
C ALA A 134 29.23 10.49 0.38
N SER A 135 30.28 10.79 1.12
CA SER A 135 31.45 11.49 0.59
C SER A 135 32.31 10.57 -0.24
N SER A 136 32.86 11.09 -1.34
CA SER A 136 33.72 10.32 -2.25
C SER A 136 35.09 9.99 -1.67
N TRP A 137 35.53 10.69 -0.62
CA TRP A 137 36.82 10.47 0.07
C TRP A 137 36.71 10.79 1.57
N PRO A 138 37.52 10.15 2.42
CA PRO A 138 37.62 10.47 3.84
C PRO A 138 38.00 11.93 4.07
N GLY A 139 37.26 12.62 4.95
CA GLY A 139 37.51 14.04 5.26
C GLY A 139 36.82 15.05 4.33
N ALA A 140 36.06 14.62 3.33
CA ALA A 140 35.23 15.54 2.55
C ALA A 140 34.16 16.20 3.45
N PRO A 141 33.84 17.48 3.23
CA PRO A 141 32.81 18.17 3.98
C PRO A 141 31.45 17.47 3.79
N ALA A 142 30.71 17.35 4.87
CA ALA A 142 29.37 16.73 4.83
C ALA A 142 28.47 17.47 3.84
N ARG A 143 27.82 16.74 2.98
CA ARG A 143 26.84 17.26 2.02
C ARG A 143 25.48 16.66 2.29
N TYR A 144 24.47 17.46 2.08
CA TYR A 144 23.08 17.08 2.27
C TYR A 144 22.31 17.29 0.97
N ARG A 145 21.43 16.35 0.69
CA ARG A 145 20.49 16.40 -0.42
C ARG A 145 19.11 16.75 0.12
N VAL A 146 18.54 17.84 -0.39
CA VAL A 146 17.21 18.34 -0.03
C VAL A 146 16.41 18.59 -1.30
N ALA A 147 15.18 18.08 -1.39
CA ALA A 147 14.27 18.41 -2.47
C ALA A 147 13.51 19.70 -2.13
N ILE A 148 13.41 20.59 -3.10
CA ILE A 148 12.66 21.85 -3.00
C ILE A 148 11.66 21.92 -4.16
N SER A 149 10.43 22.30 -3.87
CA SER A 149 9.46 22.72 -4.87
C SER A 149 9.65 24.20 -5.12
N ALA A 150 10.23 24.57 -6.26
CA ALA A 150 10.49 25.96 -6.61
C ALA A 150 9.18 26.75 -6.73
N ARG A 151 9.20 28.02 -6.30
CA ARG A 151 8.12 29.00 -6.50
C ARG A 151 8.58 30.13 -7.41
N SER A 152 9.82 30.55 -7.26
CA SER A 152 10.46 31.50 -8.16
C SER A 152 11.93 31.16 -8.36
N VAL A 153 12.45 31.57 -9.50
CA VAL A 153 13.86 31.44 -9.88
C VAL A 153 14.33 32.81 -10.40
N GLY A 154 15.34 33.36 -9.74
CA GLY A 154 16.02 34.59 -10.14
C GLY A 154 17.33 34.24 -10.85
N ALA A 155 17.50 34.72 -12.09
CA ALA A 155 18.71 34.54 -12.87
C ALA A 155 18.94 35.79 -13.75
N ARG A 156 20.18 36.21 -13.93
CA ARG A 156 20.54 37.28 -14.87
C ARG A 156 19.73 38.59 -14.66
N GLY A 157 19.35 38.90 -13.41
CA GLY A 157 18.57 40.10 -13.07
C GLY A 157 17.05 39.99 -13.30
N ALA A 158 16.55 38.89 -13.80
CA ALA A 158 15.11 38.59 -13.96
C ALA A 158 14.65 37.52 -12.97
N GLU A 159 13.43 37.67 -12.47
CA GLU A 159 12.77 36.67 -11.63
C GLU A 159 11.57 36.10 -12.38
N SER A 160 11.45 34.80 -12.40
CA SER A 160 10.36 34.07 -13.04
C SER A 160 9.69 33.09 -12.07
N ALA A 161 8.36 32.96 -12.17
CA ALA A 161 7.62 31.94 -11.42
C ALA A 161 7.95 30.53 -11.94
N SER A 162 8.13 29.58 -11.04
CA SER A 162 8.41 28.21 -11.38
C SER A 162 7.66 27.27 -10.43
N ALA A 163 7.18 26.13 -10.94
CA ALA A 163 6.61 25.04 -10.12
C ALA A 163 7.45 23.78 -10.22
N ALA A 164 8.71 23.90 -10.65
CA ALA A 164 9.56 22.76 -10.92
C ALA A 164 10.20 22.22 -9.62
N PRO A 165 10.29 20.90 -9.42
CA PRO A 165 11.06 20.31 -8.35
C PRO A 165 12.57 20.41 -8.63
N VAL A 166 13.32 20.88 -7.65
CA VAL A 166 14.78 21.05 -7.68
C VAL A 166 15.40 20.26 -6.54
N VAL A 167 16.45 19.50 -6.81
CA VAL A 167 17.28 18.89 -5.77
C VAL A 167 18.42 19.84 -5.44
N VAL A 168 18.56 20.19 -4.17
CA VAL A 168 19.67 20.99 -3.67
C VAL A 168 20.73 20.07 -3.07
N LEU A 169 21.97 20.26 -3.45
CA LEU A 169 23.15 19.68 -2.83
C LEU A 169 23.86 20.81 -2.07
N GLY A 170 23.76 20.80 -0.75
CA GLY A 170 24.33 21.83 0.11
C GLY A 170 25.27 21.28 1.18
N GLY A 171 26.01 22.16 1.84
CA GLY A 171 26.90 21.83 2.96
C GLY A 171 26.14 21.63 4.28
N SER A 172 26.87 21.67 5.41
CA SER A 172 26.32 21.40 6.75
C SER A 172 25.14 22.29 7.16
N GLY A 173 25.05 23.53 6.70
CA GLY A 173 23.91 24.42 6.98
C GLY A 173 22.58 23.92 6.38
N TRP A 174 22.58 22.85 5.61
CA TRP A 174 21.37 22.21 5.07
C TRP A 174 20.85 21.04 5.91
N SER A 175 21.59 20.62 6.97
CA SER A 175 21.17 19.54 7.87
C SER A 175 19.87 19.84 8.61
N ASP A 176 19.66 21.10 9.00
CA ASP A 176 18.61 21.51 9.94
C ASP A 176 17.38 22.11 9.25
N VAL A 177 17.32 21.97 7.91
CA VAL A 177 16.20 22.49 7.13
C VAL A 177 14.95 21.66 7.36
N VAL A 178 13.89 22.32 7.82
CA VAL A 178 12.63 21.67 8.19
C VAL A 178 11.74 21.47 6.96
N TYR A 179 11.15 20.30 6.83
CA TYR A 179 10.15 19.99 5.80
C TYR A 179 8.98 21.00 5.84
N GLY A 180 8.63 21.54 4.67
CA GLY A 180 7.55 22.52 4.53
C GLY A 180 7.94 23.97 4.79
N SER A 181 9.18 24.28 5.24
CA SER A 181 9.68 25.65 5.35
C SER A 181 9.90 26.28 3.97
N GLN A 182 9.77 27.59 3.87
CA GLN A 182 10.14 28.32 2.67
C GLN A 182 11.59 28.78 2.79
N VAL A 183 12.39 28.45 1.78
CA VAL A 183 13.81 28.76 1.76
C VAL A 183 14.23 29.46 0.47
N ALA A 184 15.23 30.32 0.57
CA ALA A 184 15.96 30.82 -0.57
C ALA A 184 17.35 30.18 -0.60
N ALA A 185 17.72 29.64 -1.74
CA ALA A 185 19.02 29.03 -2.01
C ALA A 185 19.66 29.69 -3.23
N SER A 186 20.94 29.96 -3.16
CA SER A 186 21.73 30.47 -4.30
C SER A 186 22.81 29.45 -4.66
N GLY A 187 23.06 29.27 -5.94
CA GLY A 187 24.06 28.31 -6.40
C GLY A 187 24.05 28.12 -7.89
N ARG A 188 24.82 27.15 -8.35
CA ARG A 188 24.91 26.78 -9.76
C ARG A 188 23.94 25.64 -10.06
N LEU A 189 23.14 25.82 -11.10
CA LEU A 189 22.28 24.75 -11.62
C LEU A 189 23.08 23.77 -12.47
N SER A 190 22.64 22.52 -12.45
CA SER A 190 22.97 21.51 -13.45
C SER A 190 21.69 20.76 -13.85
N ALA A 191 21.65 20.26 -15.08
CA ALA A 191 20.53 19.46 -15.53
C ALA A 191 20.45 18.16 -14.71
N ALA A 192 19.25 17.79 -14.32
CA ALA A 192 19.00 16.49 -13.74
C ALA A 192 18.88 15.42 -14.85
N GLU A 193 19.00 14.14 -14.49
CA GLU A 193 18.85 13.05 -15.45
C GLU A 193 17.45 13.07 -16.11
N PRO A 194 17.36 12.79 -17.41
CA PRO A 194 16.08 12.68 -18.09
C PRO A 194 15.16 11.69 -17.39
N GLY A 195 13.89 12.06 -17.22
CA GLY A 195 12.91 11.23 -16.53
C GLY A 195 12.96 11.28 -15.00
N SER A 196 13.95 11.94 -14.40
CA SER A 196 14.01 12.13 -12.96
C SER A 196 12.88 13.02 -12.44
N ARG A 197 12.54 12.88 -11.15
CA ARG A 197 11.57 13.74 -10.49
C ARG A 197 12.05 15.21 -10.47
N ALA A 198 13.31 15.46 -10.24
CA ALA A 198 13.88 16.80 -10.28
C ALA A 198 14.11 17.26 -11.72
N VAL A 199 13.83 18.54 -11.99
CA VAL A 199 14.15 19.18 -13.28
C VAL A 199 15.61 19.64 -13.31
N ALA A 200 16.14 20.03 -12.15
CA ALA A 200 17.50 20.49 -12.00
C ALA A 200 18.09 20.13 -10.64
N ILE A 201 19.40 20.10 -10.58
CA ILE A 201 20.19 19.98 -9.36
C ILE A 201 20.85 21.35 -9.10
N LEU A 202 20.62 21.92 -7.93
CA LEU A 202 21.26 23.14 -7.46
C LEU A 202 22.41 22.80 -6.53
N VAL A 203 23.64 23.08 -6.94
CA VAL A 203 24.79 23.03 -6.05
C VAL A 203 24.84 24.34 -5.28
N ALA A 204 24.42 24.32 -4.03
CA ALA A 204 24.28 25.51 -3.20
C ALA A 204 25.65 26.08 -2.84
N SER A 205 25.76 27.43 -2.94
CA SER A 205 27.00 28.18 -2.60
C SER A 205 27.12 28.48 -1.10
N GLY A 206 26.11 28.18 -0.29
CA GLY A 206 26.09 28.44 1.15
C GLY A 206 24.87 27.87 1.83
N SER A 207 24.65 28.27 3.08
CA SER A 207 23.49 27.87 3.87
C SER A 207 22.18 28.43 3.30
N PRO A 208 21.04 27.74 3.47
CA PRO A 208 19.75 28.26 3.04
C PRO A 208 19.34 29.47 3.89
N ARG A 209 18.69 30.44 3.28
CA ARG A 209 17.99 31.48 4.02
C ARG A 209 16.54 31.05 4.21
N VAL A 210 16.14 30.78 5.44
CA VAL A 210 14.74 30.50 5.78
C VAL A 210 13.96 31.80 5.65
N LEU A 211 12.90 31.82 4.85
CA LEU A 211 12.02 32.96 4.60
C LEU A 211 10.73 32.87 5.40
N ALA A 212 10.23 31.65 5.61
CA ALA A 212 9.05 31.36 6.43
C ALA A 212 9.13 29.96 7.01
N ASP A 213 8.63 29.84 8.22
CA ASP A 213 8.49 28.56 8.91
C ASP A 213 7.40 27.68 8.27
N PRO A 214 7.44 26.36 8.49
CA PRO A 214 6.40 25.46 8.00
C PRO A 214 5.05 25.77 8.65
N GLY A 215 3.97 25.45 7.97
CA GLY A 215 2.62 25.61 8.51
C GLY A 215 2.43 24.85 9.85
N PRO A 216 1.43 25.19 10.67
CA PRO A 216 1.31 24.77 12.07
C PRO A 216 1.30 23.23 12.24
N TRP A 217 0.71 22.50 11.31
CA TRP A 217 0.68 21.04 11.35
C TRP A 217 2.05 20.40 11.07
N LEU A 218 2.81 20.96 10.14
CA LEU A 218 4.16 20.52 9.83
C LEU A 218 5.15 20.95 10.92
N ALA A 219 4.98 22.12 11.49
CA ALA A 219 5.76 22.59 12.64
C ALA A 219 5.52 21.69 13.88
N TRP A 220 4.28 21.24 14.09
CA TRP A 220 3.97 20.28 15.13
C TRP A 220 4.67 18.94 14.85
N ALA A 221 4.56 18.41 13.62
CA ALA A 221 5.22 17.16 13.24
C ALA A 221 6.74 17.23 13.41
N ALA A 222 7.36 18.33 13.00
CA ALA A 222 8.79 18.56 13.18
C ALA A 222 9.20 18.55 14.67
N ARG A 223 8.43 19.22 15.55
CA ARG A 223 8.66 19.17 17.01
C ARG A 223 8.53 17.78 17.61
N VAL A 224 7.54 17.01 17.18
CA VAL A 224 7.35 15.62 17.64
C VAL A 224 8.53 14.74 17.20
N ARG A 225 8.98 14.90 15.94
CA ARG A 225 10.12 14.16 15.40
C ARG A 225 11.42 14.51 16.10
N SER A 226 11.73 15.82 16.25
CA SER A 226 12.97 16.26 16.95
C SER A 226 12.97 15.79 18.40
N ALA A 227 11.86 15.93 19.13
CA ALA A 227 11.77 15.48 20.51
C ALA A 227 11.97 13.95 20.64
N LEU A 228 11.49 13.16 19.67
CA LEU A 228 11.77 11.71 19.65
C LEU A 228 13.25 11.43 19.39
N VAL A 229 13.89 12.16 18.45
CA VAL A 229 15.32 12.00 18.16
C VAL A 229 16.14 12.34 19.41
N ASP A 230 15.81 13.43 20.13
CA ASP A 230 16.48 13.82 21.38
C ASP A 230 16.38 12.73 22.43
N VAL A 231 15.17 12.18 22.67
CA VAL A 231 14.96 11.06 23.60
C VAL A 231 15.68 9.81 23.12
N ALA A 232 15.63 9.47 21.83
CA ALA A 232 16.29 8.29 21.26
C ALA A 232 17.82 8.38 21.37
N SER A 233 18.41 9.58 21.30
CA SER A 233 19.85 9.81 21.43
C SER A 233 20.41 9.36 22.78
N THR A 234 19.56 9.26 23.80
CA THR A 234 19.93 8.76 25.14
C THR A 234 20.01 7.23 25.22
N LEU A 235 19.48 6.52 24.22
CA LEU A 235 19.50 5.05 24.17
C LEU A 235 20.81 4.54 23.57
N PRO A 236 21.32 3.38 24.04
CA PRO A 236 22.60 2.85 23.59
C PRO A 236 22.52 2.22 22.18
N GLY A 237 23.54 2.49 21.37
CA GLY A 237 23.83 1.78 20.12
C GLY A 237 22.68 1.77 19.10
N ASP A 238 22.42 0.60 18.52
CA ASP A 238 21.40 0.43 17.45
C ASP A 238 19.98 0.74 17.91
N ALA A 239 19.68 0.65 19.22
CA ALA A 239 18.37 0.98 19.77
C ALA A 239 17.98 2.43 19.51
N GLY A 240 18.87 3.37 19.85
CA GLY A 240 18.63 4.81 19.62
C GLY A 240 18.65 5.18 18.14
N ALA A 241 19.54 4.56 17.38
CA ALA A 241 19.67 4.83 15.95
C ALA A 241 18.43 4.39 15.13
N LEU A 242 17.82 3.24 15.46
CA LEU A 242 16.69 2.70 14.72
C LEU A 242 15.32 3.25 15.16
N LEU A 243 15.17 3.66 16.42
CA LEU A 243 13.88 4.04 16.97
C LEU A 243 13.17 5.15 16.18
N PRO A 244 13.81 6.28 15.80
CA PRO A 244 13.15 7.30 14.99
C PRO A 244 12.76 6.78 13.60
N GLY A 245 13.61 5.95 12.99
CA GLY A 245 13.33 5.33 11.69
C GLY A 245 12.08 4.46 11.71
N VAL A 246 11.98 3.56 12.69
CA VAL A 246 10.86 2.61 12.82
C VAL A 246 9.57 3.31 13.25
N ALA A 247 9.64 4.29 14.15
CA ALA A 247 8.45 4.95 14.71
C ALA A 247 7.87 6.03 13.78
N VAL A 248 8.73 6.91 13.22
CA VAL A 248 8.30 8.09 12.46
C VAL A 248 9.00 8.23 11.09
N GLY A 249 9.74 7.22 10.66
CA GLY A 249 10.41 7.21 9.34
C GLY A 249 11.65 8.11 9.25
N ASP A 250 12.21 8.55 10.37
CA ASP A 250 13.40 9.38 10.40
C ASP A 250 14.67 8.52 10.50
N THR A 251 15.37 8.39 9.38
CA THR A 251 16.58 7.57 9.29
C THR A 251 17.86 8.37 9.41
N SER A 252 17.79 9.66 9.78
CA SER A 252 18.95 10.55 9.87
C SER A 252 19.99 10.10 10.89
N SER A 253 19.55 9.42 11.94
CA SER A 253 20.40 8.91 13.02
C SER A 253 21.00 7.52 12.75
N VAL A 254 20.66 6.86 11.63
CA VAL A 254 21.10 5.48 11.34
C VAL A 254 22.53 5.50 10.80
N PRO A 255 23.53 4.90 11.48
CA PRO A 255 24.89 4.79 10.98
C PRO A 255 24.96 3.95 9.70
N THR A 256 25.97 4.23 8.87
CA THR A 256 26.11 3.57 7.56
C THR A 256 26.32 2.06 7.68
N ASP A 257 27.09 1.60 8.67
CA ASP A 257 27.32 0.18 8.94
C ASP A 257 26.02 -0.55 9.31
N LEU A 258 25.15 0.08 10.12
CA LEU A 258 23.85 -0.47 10.46
C LEU A 258 22.90 -0.45 9.25
N ALA A 259 22.91 0.64 8.47
CA ALA A 259 22.11 0.73 7.24
C ALA A 259 22.52 -0.36 6.23
N ASP A 260 23.83 -0.65 6.12
CA ASP A 260 24.36 -1.72 5.27
C ASP A 260 23.98 -3.12 5.81
N ALA A 261 24.04 -3.32 7.12
CA ALA A 261 23.57 -4.55 7.74
C ALA A 261 22.06 -4.78 7.50
N MET A 262 21.23 -3.75 7.68
CA MET A 262 19.79 -3.80 7.38
C MET A 262 19.53 -4.12 5.90
N ARG A 263 20.32 -3.54 5.00
CA ARG A 263 20.22 -3.80 3.56
C ARG A 263 20.63 -5.23 3.22
N GLY A 264 21.77 -5.70 3.74
CA GLY A 264 22.27 -7.05 3.52
C GLY A 264 21.36 -8.14 4.07
N ALA A 265 20.68 -7.87 5.19
CA ALA A 265 19.70 -8.77 5.79
C ALA A 265 18.30 -8.70 5.11
N GLY A 266 18.06 -7.77 4.18
CA GLY A 266 16.75 -7.54 3.55
C GLY A 266 15.72 -6.88 4.47
N LEU A 267 16.18 -6.19 5.53
CA LEU A 267 15.33 -5.56 6.56
C LEU A 267 15.15 -4.04 6.38
N THR A 268 15.68 -3.43 5.31
CA THR A 268 15.61 -1.98 5.05
C THR A 268 14.18 -1.42 5.07
N HIS A 269 13.21 -2.24 4.69
CA HIS A 269 11.80 -1.84 4.68
C HIS A 269 11.20 -1.61 6.07
N LEU A 270 11.86 -2.03 7.16
CA LEU A 270 11.44 -1.80 8.55
C LEU A 270 11.77 -0.39 9.04
N THR A 271 12.79 0.27 8.48
CA THR A 271 13.13 1.67 8.77
C THR A 271 12.34 2.65 7.90
N ALA A 272 11.67 2.16 6.86
CA ALA A 272 10.75 2.96 6.05
C ALA A 272 9.31 2.67 6.49
N VAL A 273 8.53 3.73 6.71
CA VAL A 273 7.12 3.54 7.07
C VAL A 273 6.36 2.85 5.94
N SER A 274 5.71 1.76 6.28
CA SER A 274 5.05 0.84 5.34
C SER A 274 3.55 0.72 5.61
N GLY A 275 2.84 0.00 4.73
CA GLY A 275 1.43 -0.33 4.95
C GLY A 275 1.16 -1.10 6.25
N ALA A 276 2.14 -1.87 6.75
CA ALA A 276 2.03 -2.55 8.04
C ALA A 276 1.95 -1.57 9.22
N HIS A 277 2.73 -0.47 9.18
CA HIS A 277 2.66 0.58 10.18
C HIS A 277 1.27 1.25 10.21
N PHE A 278 0.68 1.53 9.03
CA PHE A 278 -0.69 2.03 8.93
C PHE A 278 -1.71 1.05 9.53
N ALA A 279 -1.55 -0.23 9.27
CA ALA A 279 -2.42 -1.26 9.82
C ALA A 279 -2.28 -1.37 11.35
N LEU A 280 -1.05 -1.31 11.88
CA LEU A 280 -0.77 -1.34 13.32
C LEU A 280 -1.34 -0.11 14.04
N VAL A 281 -1.09 1.09 13.51
CA VAL A 281 -1.64 2.34 14.06
C VAL A 281 -3.17 2.33 13.99
N GLY A 282 -3.74 1.94 12.85
CA GLY A 282 -5.18 1.83 12.68
C GLY A 282 -5.81 0.81 13.64
N ALA A 283 -5.18 -0.35 13.82
CA ALA A 283 -5.63 -1.36 14.78
C ALA A 283 -5.56 -0.87 16.22
N ALA A 284 -4.45 -0.23 16.61
CA ALA A 284 -4.29 0.36 17.95
C ALA A 284 -5.39 1.41 18.24
N VAL A 285 -5.64 2.32 17.29
CA VAL A 285 -6.70 3.32 17.40
C VAL A 285 -8.09 2.68 17.53
N LEU A 286 -8.39 1.66 16.72
CA LEU A 286 -9.68 0.96 16.80
C LEU A 286 -9.87 0.19 18.10
N VAL A 287 -8.79 -0.44 18.63
CA VAL A 287 -8.81 -1.11 19.93
C VAL A 287 -9.06 -0.11 21.06
N CYS A 288 -8.34 1.02 21.08
CA CYS A 288 -8.53 2.08 22.06
C CYS A 288 -9.96 2.67 21.98
N ALA A 289 -10.42 3.01 20.77
CA ALA A 289 -11.78 3.52 20.55
C ALA A 289 -12.86 2.49 20.95
N GLY A 290 -12.56 1.20 20.77
CA GLY A 290 -13.41 0.09 21.23
C GLY A 290 -13.47 0.00 22.76
N ALA A 291 -12.30 0.05 23.43
CA ALA A 291 -12.20 0.05 24.90
C ALA A 291 -12.93 1.24 25.52
N LEU A 292 -12.83 2.41 24.89
CA LEU A 292 -13.56 3.62 25.29
C LEU A 292 -15.05 3.61 24.91
N ARG A 293 -15.55 2.51 24.35
CA ARG A 293 -16.96 2.32 23.93
C ARG A 293 -17.48 3.44 23.02
N MET A 294 -16.61 4.04 22.20
CA MET A 294 -17.02 5.08 21.26
C MET A 294 -18.00 4.53 20.24
N HIS A 295 -18.99 5.35 19.85
CA HIS A 295 -19.93 4.97 18.79
C HIS A 295 -19.25 4.93 17.42
N ARG A 296 -19.77 4.14 16.48
CA ARG A 296 -19.11 3.83 15.20
C ARG A 296 -18.67 5.05 14.40
N ARG A 297 -19.52 6.07 14.28
CA ARG A 297 -19.17 7.29 13.52
C ARG A 297 -17.93 7.97 14.10
N LEU A 298 -17.87 8.08 15.44
CA LEU A 298 -16.73 8.67 16.13
C LEU A 298 -15.47 7.82 15.95
N ARG A 299 -15.55 6.47 15.97
CA ARG A 299 -14.40 5.58 15.69
C ARG A 299 -13.84 5.81 14.28
N VAL A 300 -14.72 5.98 13.26
CA VAL A 300 -14.27 6.27 11.89
C VAL A 300 -13.61 7.64 11.82
N VAL A 301 -14.18 8.66 12.46
CA VAL A 301 -13.59 10.01 12.49
C VAL A 301 -12.21 9.97 13.18
N VAL A 302 -12.12 9.35 14.37
CA VAL A 302 -10.85 9.22 15.10
C VAL A 302 -9.81 8.46 14.29
N LEU A 303 -10.21 7.36 13.63
CA LEU A 303 -9.33 6.60 12.74
C LEU A 303 -8.81 7.46 11.59
N VAL A 304 -9.69 8.18 10.90
CA VAL A 304 -9.30 9.06 9.76
C VAL A 304 -8.36 10.16 10.24
N VAL A 305 -8.69 10.83 11.36
CA VAL A 305 -7.85 11.88 11.94
C VAL A 305 -6.48 11.33 12.35
N ALA A 306 -6.44 10.18 13.02
CA ALA A 306 -5.19 9.54 13.44
C ALA A 306 -4.31 9.13 12.25
N LEU A 307 -4.89 8.51 11.21
CA LEU A 307 -4.15 8.12 10.02
C LEU A 307 -3.67 9.32 9.20
N THR A 308 -4.47 10.40 9.11
CA THR A 308 -4.05 11.65 8.47
C THR A 308 -2.94 12.32 9.26
N GLY A 309 -3.06 12.42 10.58
CA GLY A 309 -2.01 12.91 11.46
C GLY A 309 -0.72 12.09 11.34
N PHE A 310 -0.85 10.76 11.21
CA PHE A 310 0.30 9.88 10.99
C PHE A 310 0.99 10.14 9.63
N VAL A 311 0.24 10.40 8.55
CA VAL A 311 0.82 10.80 7.24
C VAL A 311 1.61 12.10 7.37
N VAL A 312 1.06 13.10 8.07
CA VAL A 312 1.73 14.38 8.31
C VAL A 312 3.01 14.19 9.13
N LEU A 313 2.96 13.34 10.17
CA LEU A 313 4.09 13.08 11.06
C LEU A 313 5.25 12.37 10.35
N VAL A 314 4.93 11.40 9.49
CA VAL A 314 5.95 10.56 8.83
C VAL A 314 6.49 11.18 7.55
N HIS A 315 5.90 12.27 7.08
CA HIS A 315 6.07 12.89 5.78
C HIS A 315 5.61 11.99 4.60
N PRO A 316 5.03 12.55 3.56
CA PRO A 316 4.38 11.80 2.48
C PRO A 316 5.37 11.20 1.48
N GLY A 317 6.10 10.16 1.87
CA GLY A 317 6.87 9.34 0.93
C GLY A 317 5.97 8.43 0.08
N ALA A 318 6.51 7.87 -1.02
CA ALA A 318 5.77 7.04 -1.97
C ALA A 318 5.06 5.82 -1.32
N SER A 319 5.72 5.16 -0.37
CA SER A 319 5.16 4.03 0.38
C SER A 319 4.00 4.45 1.31
N VAL A 320 4.16 5.61 1.97
CA VAL A 320 3.16 6.20 2.87
C VAL A 320 1.91 6.62 2.10
N LEU A 321 2.09 7.32 0.97
CA LEU A 321 0.97 7.73 0.11
C LEU A 321 0.17 6.54 -0.42
N ARG A 322 0.84 5.45 -0.82
CA ARG A 322 0.17 4.22 -1.23
C ARG A 322 -0.63 3.60 -0.08
N ALA A 323 -0.02 3.48 1.10
CA ALA A 323 -0.71 2.94 2.27
C ALA A 323 -1.92 3.80 2.65
N ALA A 324 -1.80 5.12 2.57
CA ALA A 324 -2.90 6.06 2.81
C ALA A 324 -4.01 5.91 1.76
N ALA A 325 -3.66 5.79 0.47
CA ALA A 325 -4.63 5.59 -0.62
C ALA A 325 -5.39 4.26 -0.46
N MET A 326 -4.68 3.16 -0.18
CA MET A 326 -5.33 1.87 0.08
C MET A 326 -6.18 1.89 1.36
N GLY A 327 -5.70 2.55 2.40
CA GLY A 327 -6.45 2.76 3.64
C GLY A 327 -7.73 3.57 3.40
N ALA A 328 -7.67 4.63 2.60
CA ALA A 328 -8.84 5.41 2.23
C ALA A 328 -9.89 4.58 1.46
N VAL A 329 -9.45 3.72 0.52
CA VAL A 329 -10.34 2.76 -0.17
C VAL A 329 -10.96 1.78 0.83
N GLY A 330 -10.18 1.30 1.80
CA GLY A 330 -10.65 0.42 2.87
C GLY A 330 -11.72 1.10 3.75
N VAL A 331 -11.45 2.33 4.20
CA VAL A 331 -12.41 3.13 4.99
C VAL A 331 -13.68 3.42 4.18
N ALA A 332 -13.55 3.80 2.90
CA ALA A 332 -14.70 4.00 2.02
C ALA A 332 -15.55 2.72 1.90
N GLY A 333 -14.90 1.55 1.74
CA GLY A 333 -15.57 0.26 1.75
C GLY A 333 -16.35 -0.01 3.04
N LEU A 334 -15.77 0.32 4.20
CA LEU A 334 -16.44 0.20 5.50
C LEU A 334 -17.65 1.12 5.61
N VAL A 335 -17.53 2.38 5.16
CA VAL A 335 -18.62 3.37 5.19
C VAL A 335 -19.77 2.94 4.27
N LEU A 336 -19.44 2.42 3.07
CA LEU A 336 -20.42 1.96 2.08
C LEU A 336 -21.00 0.57 2.39
N GLY A 337 -20.59 -0.07 3.49
CA GLY A 337 -21.02 -1.41 3.87
C GLY A 337 -20.56 -2.52 2.92
N ARG A 338 -19.55 -2.26 2.11
CA ARG A 338 -18.95 -3.21 1.16
C ARG A 338 -17.54 -3.58 1.62
N PRO A 339 -17.23 -4.87 1.84
CA PRO A 339 -15.87 -5.27 2.17
C PRO A 339 -14.94 -4.93 0.99
N ALA A 340 -13.89 -4.14 1.26
CA ALA A 340 -12.87 -3.85 0.26
C ALA A 340 -12.09 -5.15 -0.05
N ARG A 341 -12.00 -5.50 -1.33
CA ARG A 341 -11.14 -6.61 -1.80
C ARG A 341 -9.74 -6.06 -2.03
N ALA A 342 -8.72 -6.80 -1.62
CA ALA A 342 -7.33 -6.32 -1.61
C ALA A 342 -6.81 -5.94 -3.01
N MET A 343 -7.06 -6.75 -4.06
CA MET A 343 -6.59 -6.45 -5.42
C MET A 343 -7.26 -5.22 -6.05
N PRO A 344 -8.60 -5.05 -6.00
CA PRO A 344 -9.23 -3.82 -6.45
C PRO A 344 -8.77 -2.58 -5.69
N ALA A 345 -8.55 -2.69 -4.37
CA ALA A 345 -8.05 -1.59 -3.56
C ALA A 345 -6.61 -1.18 -3.95
N LEU A 346 -5.72 -2.17 -4.18
CA LEU A 346 -4.37 -1.94 -4.68
C LEU A 346 -4.41 -1.27 -6.05
N SER A 347 -5.19 -1.83 -7.00
CA SER A 347 -5.29 -1.31 -8.36
C SER A 347 -5.84 0.12 -8.39
N ALA A 348 -6.89 0.41 -7.62
CA ALA A 348 -7.44 1.75 -7.49
C ALA A 348 -6.43 2.73 -6.88
N GLY A 349 -5.71 2.31 -5.82
CA GLY A 349 -4.64 3.11 -5.21
C GLY A 349 -3.52 3.44 -6.20
N VAL A 350 -3.08 2.47 -6.99
CA VAL A 350 -2.08 2.67 -8.06
C VAL A 350 -2.57 3.68 -9.09
N VAL A 351 -3.80 3.53 -9.60
CA VAL A 351 -4.37 4.47 -10.57
C VAL A 351 -4.43 5.88 -10.00
N VAL A 352 -4.99 6.06 -8.81
CA VAL A 352 -5.12 7.39 -8.17
C VAL A 352 -3.76 8.05 -7.98
N LEU A 353 -2.77 7.30 -7.51
CA LEU A 353 -1.44 7.85 -7.24
C LEU A 353 -0.70 8.20 -8.54
N LEU A 354 -0.80 7.39 -9.59
CA LEU A 354 -0.17 7.68 -10.88
C LEU A 354 -0.88 8.81 -11.65
N VAL A 355 -2.18 9.02 -11.43
CA VAL A 355 -2.89 10.22 -11.89
C VAL A 355 -2.39 11.46 -11.16
N ALA A 356 -2.17 11.38 -9.87
CA ALA A 356 -1.69 12.50 -9.06
C ALA A 356 -0.21 12.82 -9.34
N ASP A 357 0.63 11.78 -9.51
CA ASP A 357 2.06 11.92 -9.71
C ASP A 357 2.63 10.79 -10.59
N PRO A 358 2.78 10.99 -11.91
CA PRO A 358 3.31 9.98 -12.83
C PRO A 358 4.75 9.55 -12.52
N TRP A 359 5.57 10.39 -11.87
CA TRP A 359 6.97 10.06 -11.52
C TRP A 359 7.07 8.92 -10.50
N LEU A 360 6.01 8.63 -9.76
CA LEU A 360 5.94 7.46 -8.87
C LEU A 360 6.17 6.15 -9.63
N ALA A 361 5.81 6.07 -10.93
CA ALA A 361 6.00 4.86 -11.73
C ALA A 361 7.45 4.38 -11.79
N GLY A 362 8.42 5.31 -11.75
CA GLY A 362 9.86 5.03 -11.73
C GLY A 362 10.48 5.01 -10.33
N GLU A 363 9.75 5.37 -9.28
CA GLU A 363 10.27 5.33 -7.92
C GLU A 363 10.34 3.91 -7.38
N ILE A 364 11.54 3.43 -7.11
CA ILE A 364 11.81 2.06 -6.69
C ILE A 364 11.01 1.68 -5.43
N GLY A 365 10.91 2.60 -4.46
CA GLY A 365 10.10 2.37 -3.26
C GLY A 365 8.62 2.13 -3.57
N PHE A 366 8.07 2.82 -4.57
CA PHE A 366 6.70 2.60 -5.04
C PHE A 366 6.55 1.26 -5.76
N VAL A 367 7.48 0.97 -6.69
CA VAL A 367 7.52 -0.31 -7.45
C VAL A 367 7.55 -1.50 -6.50
N LEU A 368 8.54 -1.55 -5.60
CA LEU A 368 8.70 -2.64 -4.63
C LEU A 368 7.46 -2.78 -3.73
N SER A 369 6.88 -1.68 -3.32
CA SER A 369 5.72 -1.67 -2.45
C SER A 369 4.45 -2.20 -3.12
N VAL A 370 4.22 -1.87 -4.39
CA VAL A 370 3.09 -2.42 -5.19
C VAL A 370 3.32 -3.91 -5.45
N LEU A 371 4.53 -4.29 -5.86
CA LEU A 371 4.90 -5.68 -6.12
C LEU A 371 4.76 -6.54 -4.85
N ALA A 372 5.30 -6.09 -3.71
CA ALA A 372 5.16 -6.80 -2.45
C ALA A 372 3.69 -7.04 -2.08
N THR A 373 2.85 -6.00 -2.19
CA THR A 373 1.42 -6.12 -1.88
C THR A 373 0.71 -7.07 -2.85
N ALA A 374 1.00 -6.99 -4.15
CA ALA A 374 0.46 -7.91 -5.15
C ALA A 374 0.91 -9.35 -4.87
N GLY A 375 2.21 -9.55 -4.58
CA GLY A 375 2.77 -10.83 -4.19
C GLY A 375 2.11 -11.44 -2.96
N LEU A 376 1.90 -10.63 -1.92
CA LEU A 376 1.19 -11.09 -0.72
C LEU A 376 -0.25 -11.53 -1.02
N VAL A 377 -0.98 -10.76 -1.81
CA VAL A 377 -2.38 -11.07 -2.17
C VAL A 377 -2.47 -12.32 -3.04
N LEU A 378 -1.52 -12.49 -3.98
CA LEU A 378 -1.56 -13.58 -4.96
C LEU A 378 -0.93 -14.87 -4.43
N LEU A 379 0.16 -14.79 -3.66
CA LEU A 379 1.02 -15.93 -3.35
C LEU A 379 0.95 -16.38 -1.89
N ALA A 380 0.68 -15.47 -0.92
CA ALA A 380 0.78 -15.85 0.48
C ALA A 380 -0.23 -16.96 0.88
N SER A 381 -1.49 -16.87 0.42
CA SER A 381 -2.50 -17.88 0.71
C SER A 381 -2.21 -19.25 0.07
N PRO A 382 -1.88 -19.36 -1.23
CA PRO A 382 -1.53 -20.64 -1.83
C PRO A 382 -0.26 -21.28 -1.23
N LEU A 383 0.77 -20.48 -0.93
CA LEU A 383 1.97 -20.96 -0.25
C LEU A 383 1.67 -21.46 1.16
N ALA A 384 0.92 -20.68 1.94
CA ALA A 384 0.52 -21.08 3.28
C ALA A 384 -0.33 -22.36 3.26
N ALA A 385 -1.27 -22.49 2.33
CA ALA A 385 -2.07 -23.69 2.16
C ALA A 385 -1.20 -24.92 1.84
N ARG A 386 -0.14 -24.73 1.02
CA ARG A 386 0.79 -25.80 0.65
C ARG A 386 1.62 -26.32 1.83
N TRP A 387 1.99 -25.43 2.77
CA TRP A 387 2.86 -25.75 3.90
C TRP A 387 2.10 -26.06 5.20
N SER A 388 0.80 -25.73 5.27
CA SER A 388 0.02 -25.88 6.51
C SER A 388 -0.08 -27.31 7.03
N GLY A 389 -0.02 -28.31 6.15
CA GLY A 389 0.02 -29.72 6.52
C GLY A 389 1.31 -30.12 7.25
N ALA A 390 2.44 -29.54 6.88
CA ALA A 390 3.76 -29.88 7.45
C ALA A 390 4.06 -29.10 8.74
N VAL A 391 3.81 -27.78 8.76
CA VAL A 391 4.26 -26.89 9.87
C VAL A 391 3.10 -26.26 10.66
N GLY A 392 1.87 -26.57 10.31
CA GLY A 392 0.68 -25.95 10.88
C GLY A 392 0.39 -24.57 10.28
N THR A 393 -0.89 -24.18 10.32
CA THR A 393 -1.39 -22.96 9.64
C THR A 393 -0.71 -21.65 10.10
N PRO A 394 -0.47 -21.38 11.40
CA PRO A 394 0.15 -20.14 11.82
C PRO A 394 1.57 -19.97 11.28
N ILE A 395 2.38 -21.04 11.39
CA ILE A 395 3.78 -21.02 10.93
C ILE A 395 3.82 -20.94 9.39
N ALA A 396 2.93 -21.66 8.71
CA ALA A 396 2.83 -21.62 7.26
C ALA A 396 2.55 -20.19 6.74
N TYR A 397 1.64 -19.43 7.38
CA TYR A 397 1.40 -18.04 7.01
C TYR A 397 2.58 -17.13 7.36
N ALA A 398 3.20 -17.32 8.53
CA ALA A 398 4.37 -16.55 8.95
C ALA A 398 5.54 -16.70 7.96
N LEU A 399 5.73 -17.90 7.38
CA LEU A 399 6.73 -18.16 6.35
C LEU A 399 6.29 -17.69 4.95
N ALA A 400 5.01 -17.86 4.60
CA ALA A 400 4.51 -17.54 3.28
C ALA A 400 4.57 -16.04 2.96
N VAL A 401 4.39 -15.18 3.95
CA VAL A 401 4.42 -13.72 3.79
C VAL A 401 5.80 -13.23 3.32
N PRO A 402 6.91 -13.46 4.05
CA PRO A 402 8.22 -13.00 3.61
C PRO A 402 8.69 -13.70 2.33
N VAL A 403 8.36 -14.99 2.13
CA VAL A 403 8.70 -15.70 0.88
C VAL A 403 7.97 -15.07 -0.32
N ALA A 404 6.65 -14.82 -0.21
CA ALA A 404 5.89 -14.19 -1.27
C ALA A 404 6.43 -12.81 -1.64
N ALA A 405 6.77 -11.99 -0.63
CA ALA A 405 7.38 -10.68 -0.84
C ALA A 405 8.75 -10.79 -1.51
N GLN A 406 9.62 -11.67 -1.00
CA GLN A 406 10.96 -11.89 -1.55
C GLN A 406 10.92 -12.33 -3.01
N CYS A 407 10.06 -13.28 -3.36
CA CYS A 407 9.95 -13.79 -4.73
C CYS A 407 9.63 -12.70 -5.76
N VAL A 408 8.81 -11.72 -5.40
CA VAL A 408 8.39 -10.65 -6.34
C VAL A 408 9.33 -9.44 -6.28
N CYS A 409 9.95 -9.17 -5.13
CA CYS A 409 10.80 -7.99 -4.96
C CYS A 409 12.25 -8.26 -5.34
N ALA A 410 12.79 -9.46 -5.12
CA ALA A 410 14.20 -9.77 -5.38
C ALA A 410 14.66 -9.44 -6.81
N PRO A 411 13.89 -9.74 -7.88
CA PRO A 411 14.30 -9.36 -9.24
C PRO A 411 14.47 -7.85 -9.44
N VAL A 412 13.70 -7.02 -8.74
CA VAL A 412 13.82 -5.56 -8.82
C VAL A 412 14.99 -5.07 -7.96
N VAL A 413 15.19 -5.67 -6.78
CA VAL A 413 16.31 -5.32 -5.88
C VAL A 413 17.67 -5.57 -6.54
N ILE A 414 17.80 -6.62 -7.37
CA ILE A 414 19.02 -6.91 -8.14
C ILE A 414 19.44 -5.74 -9.04
N LEU A 415 18.51 -4.94 -9.53
CA LEU A 415 18.84 -3.75 -10.34
C LEU A 415 19.59 -2.68 -9.54
N LEU A 416 19.43 -2.68 -8.20
CA LEU A 416 20.08 -1.74 -7.29
C LEU A 416 21.36 -2.32 -6.68
N SER A 417 21.31 -3.59 -6.32
CA SER A 417 22.41 -4.30 -5.68
C SER A 417 22.47 -5.72 -6.25
N PRO A 418 23.52 -6.09 -6.98
CA PRO A 418 23.62 -7.40 -7.63
C PRO A 418 23.97 -8.52 -6.63
N THR A 419 23.25 -8.57 -5.53
CA THR A 419 23.39 -9.58 -4.48
C THR A 419 22.04 -10.10 -4.04
N VAL A 420 21.95 -11.39 -3.77
CA VAL A 420 20.78 -12.04 -3.19
C VAL A 420 21.04 -12.31 -1.71
N SER A 421 20.20 -11.78 -0.84
CA SER A 421 20.28 -12.03 0.60
C SER A 421 19.72 -13.42 0.93
N THR A 422 20.58 -14.34 1.36
CA THR A 422 20.23 -15.73 1.66
C THR A 422 19.35 -15.85 2.91
N TYR A 423 19.65 -15.03 3.91
CA TYR A 423 18.96 -15.07 5.21
C TYR A 423 17.81 -14.06 5.31
N ALA A 424 17.39 -13.43 4.21
CA ALA A 424 16.31 -12.45 4.24
C ALA A 424 15.00 -13.01 4.83
N VAL A 425 14.59 -14.21 4.44
CA VAL A 425 13.33 -14.81 4.94
C VAL A 425 13.39 -15.11 6.43
N PRO A 426 14.37 -15.85 6.97
CA PRO A 426 14.48 -16.08 8.42
C PRO A 426 14.72 -14.79 9.21
N ALA A 427 15.52 -13.85 8.70
CA ALA A 427 15.76 -12.57 9.35
C ALA A 427 14.45 -11.76 9.49
N ASN A 428 13.64 -11.70 8.43
CA ASN A 428 12.34 -11.05 8.50
C ASN A 428 11.41 -11.72 9.52
N LEU A 429 11.33 -13.06 9.51
CA LEU A 429 10.47 -13.80 10.44
C LEU A 429 10.83 -13.50 11.92
N VAL A 430 12.11 -13.41 12.23
CA VAL A 430 12.61 -13.17 13.60
C VAL A 430 12.49 -11.68 13.96
N ALA A 431 12.76 -10.76 13.01
CA ALA A 431 12.63 -9.33 13.23
C ALA A 431 11.17 -8.87 13.40
N ASP A 432 10.22 -9.49 12.68
CA ASP A 432 8.80 -9.12 12.69
C ASP A 432 8.16 -9.19 14.09
N LEU A 433 8.69 -10.04 15.00
CA LEU A 433 8.21 -10.09 16.38
C LEU A 433 8.38 -8.74 17.12
N ALA A 434 9.41 -7.99 16.77
CA ALA A 434 9.75 -6.72 17.42
C ALA A 434 9.11 -5.50 16.71
N VAL A 435 8.60 -5.65 15.48
CA VAL A 435 8.08 -4.52 14.70
C VAL A 435 6.88 -3.85 15.37
N ALA A 436 5.93 -4.64 15.87
CA ALA A 436 4.72 -4.08 16.49
C ALA A 436 5.02 -3.28 17.76
N PRO A 437 5.77 -3.79 18.77
CA PRO A 437 6.14 -2.98 19.94
C PRO A 437 7.03 -1.79 19.57
N ALA A 438 8.00 -1.94 18.66
CA ALA A 438 8.85 -0.83 18.20
C ALA A 438 8.01 0.30 17.59
N THR A 439 7.05 -0.03 16.71
CA THR A 439 6.20 0.96 16.04
C THR A 439 5.19 1.61 16.99
N VAL A 440 4.41 0.81 17.73
CA VAL A 440 3.30 1.35 18.54
C VAL A 440 3.83 2.10 19.75
N VAL A 441 4.76 1.50 20.50
CA VAL A 441 5.33 2.15 21.70
C VAL A 441 6.25 3.30 21.29
N GLY A 442 7.01 3.16 20.18
CA GLY A 442 7.84 4.24 19.63
C GLY A 442 7.00 5.43 19.18
N LEU A 443 5.86 5.22 18.52
CA LEU A 443 4.93 6.30 18.17
C LEU A 443 4.33 6.97 19.41
N LEU A 444 3.99 6.21 20.45
CA LEU A 444 3.53 6.79 21.73
C LEU A 444 4.63 7.61 22.39
N ALA A 445 5.89 7.12 22.39
CA ALA A 445 7.03 7.87 22.86
C ALA A 445 7.17 9.21 22.11
N ALA A 446 7.06 9.18 20.76
CA ALA A 446 7.13 10.37 19.93
C ALA A 446 6.05 11.39 20.30
N LEU A 447 4.79 10.96 20.45
CA LEU A 447 3.67 11.85 20.77
C LEU A 447 3.76 12.45 22.17
N VAL A 448 4.36 11.73 23.12
CA VAL A 448 4.53 12.17 24.52
C VAL A 448 5.78 13.05 24.69
N ALA A 449 6.83 12.84 23.89
CA ALA A 449 8.14 13.47 24.05
C ALA A 449 8.10 15.01 24.18
N PRO A 450 7.32 15.78 23.38
CA PRO A 450 7.29 17.24 23.47
C PRO A 450 6.72 17.78 24.79
N TRP A 451 5.94 16.97 25.52
CA TRP A 451 5.20 17.40 26.70
C TRP A 451 5.73 16.79 28.00
N TRP A 452 6.20 15.54 27.93
CA TRP A 452 6.69 14.80 29.08
C TRP A 452 7.90 13.94 28.72
N PRO A 453 9.11 14.54 28.59
CA PRO A 453 10.33 13.83 28.17
C PRO A 453 10.68 12.61 29.04
N ALA A 454 10.48 12.70 30.37
CA ALA A 454 10.76 11.58 31.28
C ALA A 454 9.86 10.36 31.00
N GLY A 455 8.56 10.58 30.75
CA GLY A 455 7.65 9.49 30.37
C GLY A 455 7.97 8.93 28.99
N ALA A 456 8.36 9.83 28.06
CA ALA A 456 8.80 9.41 26.73
C ALA A 456 10.07 8.57 26.78
N SER A 457 11.03 8.87 27.67
CA SER A 457 12.26 8.06 27.84
C SER A 457 11.95 6.63 28.30
N VAL A 458 10.97 6.44 29.18
CA VAL A 458 10.51 5.09 29.58
C VAL A 458 9.91 4.33 28.41
N LEU A 459 9.02 4.98 27.64
CA LEU A 459 8.43 4.38 26.45
C LEU A 459 9.50 4.10 25.39
N ALA A 460 10.43 5.03 25.18
CA ALA A 460 11.54 4.87 24.27
C ALA A 460 12.48 3.72 24.65
N ALA A 461 12.72 3.50 25.94
CA ALA A 461 13.51 2.35 26.41
C ALA A 461 12.83 1.01 26.04
N VAL A 462 11.51 0.91 26.20
CA VAL A 462 10.74 -0.29 25.79
C VAL A 462 10.78 -0.49 24.28
N ALA A 463 10.50 0.58 23.50
CA ALA A 463 10.56 0.53 22.04
C ALA A 463 12.00 0.30 21.55
N GLY A 464 12.99 0.88 22.22
CA GLY A 464 14.41 0.74 21.96
C GLY A 464 14.91 -0.69 22.12
N ALA A 465 14.40 -1.44 23.11
CA ALA A 465 14.72 -2.87 23.24
C ALA A 465 14.26 -3.66 22.02
N ALA A 466 13.08 -3.33 21.47
CA ALA A 466 12.60 -3.93 20.22
C ALA A 466 13.45 -3.50 19.01
N CYS A 467 13.87 -2.24 18.94
CA CYS A 467 14.76 -1.74 17.89
C CYS A 467 16.16 -2.38 17.99
N TRP A 468 16.69 -2.54 19.18
CA TRP A 468 17.94 -3.29 19.41
C TRP A 468 17.83 -4.72 18.88
N TRP A 469 16.71 -5.40 19.13
CA TRP A 469 16.47 -6.75 18.59
C TRP A 469 16.53 -6.75 17.07
N ILE A 470 15.86 -5.81 16.40
CA ILE A 470 15.90 -5.69 14.93
C ILE A 470 17.34 -5.48 14.44
N GLY A 471 18.11 -4.59 15.08
CA GLY A 471 19.51 -4.34 14.75
C GLY A 471 20.39 -5.58 14.97
N ALA A 472 20.21 -6.29 16.08
CA ALA A 472 20.91 -7.52 16.38
C ALA A 472 20.63 -8.63 15.35
N VAL A 473 19.37 -8.78 14.93
CA VAL A 473 19.00 -9.73 13.84
C VAL A 473 19.67 -9.34 12.54
N ALA A 474 19.69 -8.04 12.17
CA ALA A 474 20.33 -7.56 10.95
C ALA A 474 21.83 -7.86 10.95
N ARG A 475 22.53 -7.47 12.02
CA ARG A 475 23.99 -7.71 12.16
C ARG A 475 24.32 -9.19 12.17
N THR A 476 23.56 -10.01 12.89
CA THR A 476 23.76 -11.46 12.91
C THR A 476 23.54 -12.08 11.55
N ALA A 477 22.48 -11.70 10.84
CA ALA A 477 22.16 -12.25 9.52
C ALA A 477 23.28 -11.98 8.50
N VAL A 478 23.91 -10.81 8.54
CA VAL A 478 25.00 -10.49 7.59
C VAL A 478 26.36 -11.05 8.02
N ALA A 479 26.53 -11.38 9.30
CA ALA A 479 27.74 -12.02 9.82
C ALA A 479 27.80 -13.54 9.52
N LEU A 480 26.68 -14.17 9.17
CA LEU A 480 26.63 -15.59 8.84
C LEU A 480 27.33 -15.88 7.50
N PRO A 481 27.97 -17.06 7.35
CA PRO A 481 28.64 -17.43 6.10
C PRO A 481 27.64 -17.52 4.94
N GLY A 482 28.01 -16.97 3.78
CA GLY A 482 27.13 -16.95 2.61
C GLY A 482 25.89 -16.05 2.74
N ALA A 483 25.93 -15.03 3.61
CA ALA A 483 24.82 -14.10 3.84
C ALA A 483 24.36 -13.40 2.57
N GLN A 484 25.28 -13.12 1.68
CA GLN A 484 25.01 -12.48 0.39
C GLN A 484 25.66 -13.30 -0.72
N VAL A 485 24.87 -13.69 -1.70
CA VAL A 485 25.34 -14.39 -2.90
C VAL A 485 25.35 -13.40 -4.05
N ALA A 486 26.53 -13.21 -4.67
CA ALA A 486 26.65 -12.39 -5.85
C ALA A 486 25.77 -12.94 -6.98
N TRP A 487 25.07 -12.06 -7.67
CA TRP A 487 24.20 -12.37 -8.80
C TRP A 487 24.56 -11.50 -10.00
N LEU A 488 24.08 -11.87 -11.18
CA LEU A 488 24.30 -11.09 -12.40
C LEU A 488 23.67 -9.70 -12.26
N ALA A 489 24.44 -8.65 -12.52
CA ALA A 489 23.98 -7.27 -12.48
C ALA A 489 23.09 -6.93 -13.68
N GLY A 490 22.26 -5.90 -13.51
CA GLY A 490 21.46 -5.28 -14.58
C GLY A 490 20.20 -6.05 -14.99
N PRO A 491 19.55 -5.63 -16.09
CA PRO A 491 18.24 -6.15 -16.49
C PRO A 491 18.21 -7.64 -16.79
N ILE A 492 19.31 -8.17 -17.33
CA ILE A 492 19.44 -9.61 -17.66
C ILE A 492 19.43 -10.42 -16.37
N GLY A 493 20.21 -10.02 -15.36
CA GLY A 493 20.24 -10.69 -14.07
C GLY A 493 18.87 -10.65 -13.36
N ALA A 494 18.19 -9.51 -13.43
CA ALA A 494 16.83 -9.36 -12.91
C ALA A 494 15.84 -10.28 -13.62
N ALA A 495 15.88 -10.37 -14.95
CA ALA A 495 15.03 -11.24 -15.74
C ALA A 495 15.26 -12.73 -15.43
N LEU A 496 16.53 -13.14 -15.34
CA LEU A 496 16.90 -14.52 -14.98
C LEU A 496 16.39 -14.88 -13.58
N LEU A 497 16.54 -13.97 -12.60
CA LEU A 497 16.02 -14.21 -11.24
C LEU A 497 14.50 -14.27 -11.23
N ALA A 498 13.81 -13.43 -12.00
CA ALA A 498 12.36 -13.46 -12.14
C ALA A 498 11.87 -14.79 -12.73
N VAL A 499 12.54 -15.30 -13.77
CA VAL A 499 12.22 -16.60 -14.38
C VAL A 499 12.51 -17.74 -13.41
N ALA A 500 13.65 -17.73 -12.71
CA ALA A 500 14.01 -18.75 -11.74
C ALA A 500 13.00 -18.81 -10.58
N THR A 501 12.63 -17.65 -10.02
CA THR A 501 11.65 -17.58 -8.94
C THR A 501 10.25 -17.99 -9.41
N ALA A 502 9.84 -17.62 -10.62
CA ALA A 502 8.56 -18.03 -11.20
C ALA A 502 8.53 -19.55 -11.45
N ALA A 503 9.62 -20.13 -11.96
CA ALA A 503 9.75 -21.57 -12.16
C ALA A 503 9.69 -22.33 -10.83
N LEU A 504 10.40 -21.85 -9.80
CA LEU A 504 10.38 -22.43 -8.46
C LEU A 504 8.98 -22.38 -7.84
N LEU A 505 8.30 -21.23 -7.94
CA LEU A 505 6.92 -21.06 -7.47
C LEU A 505 5.97 -22.00 -8.22
N ALA A 506 6.10 -22.12 -9.55
CA ALA A 506 5.30 -23.03 -10.34
C ALA A 506 5.52 -24.49 -9.94
N LEU A 507 6.77 -24.89 -9.64
CA LEU A 507 7.11 -26.21 -9.15
C LEU A 507 6.48 -26.46 -7.77
N VAL A 508 6.68 -25.57 -6.81
CA VAL A 508 6.14 -25.69 -5.45
C VAL A 508 4.61 -25.74 -5.44
N LEU A 509 3.95 -24.98 -6.31
CA LEU A 509 2.49 -24.92 -6.37
C LEU A 509 1.87 -26.03 -7.24
N ARG A 510 2.63 -26.67 -8.14
CA ARG A 510 2.17 -27.80 -8.98
C ARG A 510 2.11 -29.13 -8.24
N GLU A 511 2.92 -29.35 -7.22
CA GLU A 511 2.86 -30.56 -6.43
C GLU A 511 1.49 -30.65 -5.73
N ARG A 512 0.65 -31.57 -6.18
CA ARG A 512 -0.70 -31.78 -5.62
C ARG A 512 -0.58 -32.21 -4.16
N PRO A 513 -1.36 -31.63 -3.23
CA PRO A 513 -1.46 -32.19 -1.89
C PRO A 513 -2.01 -33.62 -2.00
N THR A 514 -1.33 -34.59 -1.39
CA THR A 514 -1.77 -35.95 -1.26
C THR A 514 -3.06 -36.00 -0.44
N GLN A 515 -3.93 -37.00 -0.69
CA GLN A 515 -5.29 -37.16 -0.12
C GLN A 515 -5.42 -37.16 1.43
N SER A 516 -4.34 -36.99 2.19
CA SER A 516 -4.40 -36.83 3.65
C SER A 516 -5.01 -35.48 4.11
N ASP A 517 -5.23 -34.55 3.19
CA ASP A 517 -5.67 -33.20 3.51
C ASP A 517 -7.18 -33.05 3.75
N ALA A 518 -7.99 -34.07 3.46
CA ALA A 518 -9.44 -34.02 3.74
C ALA A 518 -9.75 -33.91 5.25
N ALA A 519 -8.92 -34.51 6.12
CA ALA A 519 -9.03 -34.39 7.56
C ALA A 519 -8.51 -33.05 8.11
N GLY A 520 -7.60 -32.39 7.37
CA GLY A 520 -7.13 -31.01 7.65
C GLY A 520 -8.18 -29.96 7.33
N ALA A 521 -8.95 -30.15 6.25
CA ALA A 521 -10.00 -29.22 5.81
C ALA A 521 -11.14 -29.09 6.85
N ALA A 522 -11.48 -30.16 7.57
CA ALA A 522 -12.48 -30.12 8.62
C ALA A 522 -12.02 -29.31 9.86
N ARG A 523 -10.72 -29.35 10.20
CA ARG A 523 -10.11 -28.53 11.26
C ARG A 523 -9.91 -27.07 10.83
N HIS A 524 -9.76 -26.84 9.53
CA HIS A 524 -9.67 -25.50 8.94
C HIS A 524 -11.00 -24.75 9.08
N SER A 525 -12.14 -25.41 8.92
CA SER A 525 -13.48 -24.81 9.07
C SER A 525 -13.78 -24.31 10.48
N TRP A 526 -13.17 -24.87 11.52
CA TRP A 526 -13.33 -24.42 12.90
C TRP A 526 -12.49 -23.15 13.19
N ARG A 527 -11.26 -23.09 12.67
CA ARG A 527 -10.37 -21.93 12.84
C ARG A 527 -10.74 -20.75 11.92
N GLU A 528 -11.28 -21.03 10.78
CA GLU A 528 -11.88 -20.02 9.90
C GLU A 528 -13.15 -19.44 10.52
N ARG A 529 -13.94 -20.27 11.21
CA ARG A 529 -15.04 -19.81 12.08
C ARG A 529 -14.54 -18.99 13.27
N ALA A 530 -13.41 -19.35 13.88
CA ALA A 530 -12.80 -18.56 14.94
C ALA A 530 -12.22 -17.21 14.41
N ARG A 531 -11.60 -17.19 13.22
CA ARG A 531 -11.18 -15.95 12.54
C ARG A 531 -12.37 -15.12 12.06
N GLN A 532 -13.39 -15.76 11.52
CA GLN A 532 -14.65 -15.12 11.19
C GLN A 532 -15.36 -14.63 12.44
N SER A 533 -15.18 -15.26 13.59
CA SER A 533 -15.68 -14.78 14.88
C SER A 533 -14.86 -13.59 15.40
N VAL A 534 -13.55 -13.55 15.24
CA VAL A 534 -12.72 -12.38 15.56
C VAL A 534 -12.95 -11.26 14.54
N MET A 535 -13.03 -11.60 13.26
CA MET A 535 -13.41 -10.65 12.20
C MET A 535 -14.90 -10.26 12.32
N ALA A 536 -15.79 -11.16 12.72
CA ALA A 536 -17.19 -10.87 13.02
C ALA A 536 -17.37 -10.14 14.35
N LEU A 537 -16.46 -10.31 15.33
CA LEU A 537 -16.38 -9.44 16.52
C LEU A 537 -15.86 -8.05 16.15
N LEU A 538 -14.86 -7.95 15.28
CA LEU A 538 -14.43 -6.69 14.71
C LEU A 538 -15.53 -6.08 13.82
N VAL A 539 -16.20 -6.88 13.00
CA VAL A 539 -17.33 -6.47 12.16
C VAL A 539 -18.62 -6.27 13.00
N ARG A 540 -18.88 -7.03 14.06
CA ARG A 540 -19.95 -6.74 15.03
C ARG A 540 -19.63 -5.49 15.84
N ALA A 541 -18.42 -5.35 16.35
CA ALA A 541 -18.01 -4.09 16.97
C ALA A 541 -18.17 -2.87 16.03
N THR A 542 -18.10 -3.13 14.70
CA THR A 542 -18.42 -2.09 13.68
C THR A 542 -19.88 -2.10 13.21
N ARG A 543 -20.61 -3.21 13.29
CA ARG A 543 -21.99 -3.36 12.79
C ARG A 543 -23.07 -2.96 13.81
N ASP A 544 -22.84 -3.20 15.09
CA ASP A 544 -23.77 -2.81 16.16
C ASP A 544 -23.87 -1.29 16.36
N ALA A 545 -23.24 -0.54 15.48
CA ALA A 545 -23.24 0.92 15.44
C ALA A 545 -24.00 1.54 14.26
N ILE A 546 -24.69 0.74 13.41
CA ILE A 546 -25.64 1.30 12.43
C ILE A 546 -27.05 0.98 12.98
N PRO A 547 -27.82 1.98 13.39
CA PRO A 547 -29.24 1.76 13.61
C PRO A 547 -29.86 1.32 12.27
N PRO A 548 -30.84 0.40 12.27
CA PRO A 548 -31.60 0.12 11.07
C PRO A 548 -32.18 1.44 10.58
N ASN A 549 -32.03 1.67 9.30
CA ASN A 549 -32.59 2.84 8.63
C ASN A 549 -34.13 2.74 8.81
N ASP A 550 -34.71 3.54 9.70
CA ASP A 550 -36.12 3.72 9.82
C ASP A 550 -36.63 4.28 8.50
N ARG A 551 -36.87 3.38 7.56
CA ARG A 551 -37.71 3.68 6.43
C ARG A 551 -39.11 3.83 7.00
N GLN A 552 -39.53 5.07 7.08
CA GLN A 552 -40.88 5.54 7.29
C GLN A 552 -41.90 4.53 6.77
N THR A 553 -42.60 3.87 7.69
CA THR A 553 -43.87 3.25 7.38
C THR A 553 -44.86 4.40 7.06
N PRO A 554 -45.50 4.39 5.90
CA PRO A 554 -46.55 5.38 5.66
C PRO A 554 -47.72 5.14 6.63
N ASP A 555 -48.03 6.18 7.33
CA ASP A 555 -49.18 6.33 8.20
C ASP A 555 -50.49 5.95 7.45
N ARG A 556 -51.08 4.79 7.78
CA ARG A 556 -52.43 4.41 7.35
C ARG A 556 -53.42 4.82 8.41
N ARG A 557 -53.74 6.09 8.45
CA ARG A 557 -55.06 6.55 8.96
C ARG A 557 -55.93 6.91 7.77
N GLY A 558 -56.96 6.15 7.56
CA GLY A 558 -57.99 6.47 6.58
C GLY A 558 -58.93 5.28 6.37
N GLY A 559 -59.94 5.18 7.20
CA GLY A 559 -60.94 4.13 7.09
C GLY A 559 -61.78 4.23 5.83
N CYS A 560 -62.19 3.09 5.31
CA CYS A 560 -63.57 2.95 4.80
C CYS A 560 -63.98 1.48 4.78
N ARG A 561 -65.13 1.26 5.31
CA ARG A 561 -65.86 -0.02 5.36
C ARG A 561 -66.24 -0.47 3.95
N SER A 562 -66.03 -1.75 3.60
CA SER A 562 -67.04 -2.50 2.86
C SER A 562 -66.86 -4.00 3.13
N ARG A 563 -67.91 -4.57 3.70
CA ARG A 563 -68.20 -6.00 3.72
C ARG A 563 -68.34 -6.47 2.28
N VAL A 564 -67.86 -7.64 1.94
CA VAL A 564 -68.53 -8.73 1.24
C VAL A 564 -67.49 -9.79 0.84
N GLY A 565 -67.78 -11.09 1.08
CA GLY A 565 -67.11 -12.19 0.41
C GLY A 565 -66.39 -13.21 1.30
N ARG A 566 -67.11 -13.86 2.24
CA ARG A 566 -66.78 -15.22 2.66
C ARG A 566 -67.08 -16.16 1.49
N ARG A 567 -66.11 -16.96 1.02
CA ARG A 567 -66.25 -18.39 0.75
C ARG A 567 -65.02 -18.98 0.08
N ALA A 568 -64.72 -20.19 0.57
CA ALA A 568 -64.07 -21.32 -0.14
C ALA A 568 -62.56 -21.24 -0.40
N ALA A 569 -61.80 -21.88 0.42
CA ALA A 569 -61.02 -23.08 0.03
C ALA A 569 -60.27 -23.69 1.23
N ARG A 570 -61.02 -24.35 2.11
CA ARG A 570 -60.47 -25.54 2.76
C ARG A 570 -60.57 -26.66 1.70
N THR A 571 -59.46 -27.30 1.42
CA THR A 571 -59.29 -28.73 1.09
C THR A 571 -57.98 -28.92 0.32
N ARG A 572 -57.02 -29.43 0.96
CA ARG A 572 -56.12 -30.53 0.55
C ARG A 572 -55.03 -30.72 1.59
N ARG A 573 -55.43 -31.24 2.74
CA ARG A 573 -54.60 -32.16 3.52
C ARG A 573 -55.27 -33.52 3.41
N ALA A 574 -54.48 -34.50 3.19
CA ALA A 574 -54.64 -35.93 3.46
C ALA A 574 -54.48 -36.82 2.23
N ARG A 575 -53.65 -37.78 2.46
CA ARG A 575 -53.44 -39.05 1.81
C ARG A 575 -52.19 -39.15 0.91
N VAL A 576 -51.10 -39.61 1.50
CA VAL A 576 -50.66 -40.99 1.23
C VAL A 576 -50.03 -41.54 2.52
N ARG A 577 -50.73 -42.46 3.11
CA ARG A 577 -50.32 -43.36 4.18
C ARG A 577 -50.00 -44.74 3.58
N ARG A 578 -48.96 -45.37 4.12
CA ARG A 578 -48.80 -46.83 4.28
C ARG A 578 -48.47 -47.68 3.05
N ARG A 579 -47.28 -48.27 3.18
CA ARG A 579 -46.96 -49.71 3.03
C ARG A 579 -45.44 -49.80 3.16
N GLY A 580 -44.80 -50.64 3.96
CA GLY A 580 -45.15 -51.78 4.74
C GLY A 580 -43.85 -52.27 5.39
N ALA A 581 -43.92 -52.62 6.65
CA ALA A 581 -42.92 -53.47 7.29
C ALA A 581 -43.16 -54.93 6.99
N PRO A 582 -42.20 -55.83 7.05
CA PRO A 582 -42.33 -56.91 7.97
C PRO A 582 -41.04 -57.27 8.77
N ARG A 583 -41.23 -57.42 10.06
CA ARG A 583 -41.03 -58.60 10.91
C ARG A 583 -39.62 -59.19 11.03
N ARG A 584 -39.14 -59.10 12.26
CA ARG A 584 -38.20 -60.05 12.90
C ARG A 584 -38.81 -61.44 13.05
N PRO A 585 -37.99 -62.49 13.14
CA PRO A 585 -37.70 -63.18 14.40
C PRO A 585 -36.22 -63.59 14.47
N GLY A 586 -35.54 -63.76 15.54
CA GLY A 586 -35.78 -64.34 16.83
C GLY A 586 -34.71 -65.35 17.14
N ARG A 587 -34.17 -65.27 18.33
CA ARG A 587 -33.47 -66.29 19.14
C ARG A 587 -31.94 -66.39 19.10
N ARG A 588 -31.48 -66.15 20.27
CA ARG A 588 -30.28 -66.67 21.01
C ARG A 588 -30.20 -68.21 21.05
N PRO A 589 -29.22 -68.86 21.67
CA PRO A 589 -28.00 -68.40 22.38
C PRO A 589 -26.79 -69.38 22.22
N SER A 590 -25.73 -69.07 22.94
CA SER A 590 -24.82 -69.96 23.69
C SER A 590 -23.48 -70.38 23.09
N HIS A 591 -22.52 -70.17 23.91
CA HIS A 591 -21.41 -70.93 24.45
C HIS A 591 -19.98 -70.72 23.93
N ARG A 592 -19.18 -70.26 24.88
CA ARG A 592 -17.95 -70.87 25.46
C ARG A 592 -16.65 -70.69 24.66
N ALA A 593 -15.80 -70.05 25.30
CA ALA A 593 -14.56 -70.45 26.02
C ALA A 593 -13.28 -70.40 25.19
N GLY A 594 -12.39 -69.70 25.77
CA GLY A 594 -10.98 -69.43 25.58
C GLY A 594 -10.08 -70.70 25.49
N PRO A 595 -8.74 -70.61 25.52
CA PRO A 595 -8.00 -69.80 26.48
C PRO A 595 -7.40 -68.55 25.92
#